data_cdd58b03288f7f4a30ab7572295486ed
#
_entry.id   cdd58b03288f7f4a30ab7572295486ed
#
_cell.length_a   1.000
_cell.length_b   1.000
_cell.length_c   1.000
_cell.angle_alpha   90.00
_cell.angle_beta   90.00
_cell.angle_gamma   90.00
#
_symmetry.space_group_name_H-M   'P 1'
#
loop_
_entity.id
_entity.type
_entity.pdbx_description
1 polymer ?
#
loop_
_entity_poly.entity_id
_entity_poly.type
_entity_poly.pdbx_seq_one_letter_code
_entity_poly.pdbx_strand_id
1 'polypeptide(L)'
;MFLPLQRTFSRACAWTLLIGLFTISAAAQVNPVADHHAHLLSPQGAHLLSAGGVPDEDSRPSSAHELILALDKAHVQRAAALSSAYFLGALSIHVANEAAEVDRENAWTAAQAALYPHRLFAFCSVNPLKPYAAAAIRHCAALGIHGLKLHLANSRFDFDNPGNIRALAAVFHQANQQHMAILIHLRSGVRWSAQPIGIFFRQVLPQAPDVTIQIAHLTGWGGYDRATDASASALADLCAANPAPCRNLYFDIAMVILPPSFLTAAPGSDQRFLADQQRDFPDAPQRLAANLRRFGLHRILFATDWPDATPDKYRDALRAQLALSPAEINQIFENAAPYFALAATRNSQ
;
A
#
# COMPACT_ATOMS: atom_id res chain seq x y z
N MET A 1 -72.22 22.02 -66.87
CA MET A 1 -71.36 22.96 -66.16
C MET A 1 -70.61 22.12 -65.12
N PHE A 2 -69.40 21.64 -65.51
CA PHE A 2 -68.65 20.67 -64.70
C PHE A 2 -67.49 21.40 -63.98
N LEU A 3 -67.41 21.21 -62.70
CA LEU A 3 -66.31 21.64 -61.88
C LEU A 3 -65.41 20.43 -61.56
N PRO A 4 -64.09 20.53 -61.68
CA PRO A 4 -63.19 19.40 -61.39
C PRO A 4 -62.75 19.37 -59.93
N LEU A 5 -62.75 18.17 -59.37
CA LEU A 5 -62.20 17.86 -58.05
C LEU A 5 -60.67 17.99 -58.09
N GLN A 6 -60.12 18.82 -57.19
CA GLN A 6 -58.67 18.82 -56.88
C GLN A 6 -58.37 17.75 -55.82
N ARG A 7 -57.50 16.80 -56.16
CA ARG A 7 -56.90 15.82 -55.25
C ARG A 7 -55.67 16.44 -54.59
N THR A 8 -55.72 16.67 -53.28
CA THR A 8 -54.57 17.03 -52.47
C THR A 8 -53.80 15.77 -52.08
N PHE A 9 -52.55 15.61 -52.56
CA PHE A 9 -51.62 14.59 -52.07
C PHE A 9 -50.97 15.06 -50.78
N SER A 10 -51.29 14.38 -49.68
CA SER A 10 -50.60 14.52 -48.39
C SER A 10 -49.32 13.71 -48.46
N ARG A 11 -48.16 14.40 -48.41
CA ARG A 11 -46.84 13.77 -48.20
C ARG A 11 -46.62 13.55 -46.72
N ALA A 12 -46.79 12.29 -46.24
CA ALA A 12 -46.37 11.87 -44.92
C ALA A 12 -44.84 11.76 -44.92
N CYS A 13 -44.13 12.67 -44.23
CA CYS A 13 -42.72 12.54 -43.89
C CYS A 13 -42.55 11.51 -42.77
N ALA A 14 -42.10 10.31 -43.09
CA ALA A 14 -41.70 9.32 -42.08
C ALA A 14 -40.33 9.73 -41.52
N TRP A 15 -40.29 10.22 -40.29
CA TRP A 15 -39.04 10.38 -39.53
C TRP A 15 -38.67 9.03 -38.92
N THR A 16 -37.71 8.35 -39.48
CA THR A 16 -37.12 7.15 -38.84
C THR A 16 -36.16 7.60 -37.78
N LEU A 17 -36.55 7.51 -36.51
CA LEU A 17 -35.67 7.68 -35.36
C LEU A 17 -34.75 6.46 -35.31
N LEU A 18 -33.46 6.62 -35.69
CA LEU A 18 -32.42 5.69 -35.38
C LEU A 18 -32.06 5.86 -33.89
N ILE A 19 -32.65 5.03 -33.02
CA ILE A 19 -32.18 4.87 -31.64
C ILE A 19 -30.91 4.02 -31.69
N GLY A 20 -29.76 4.68 -31.68
CA GLY A 20 -28.48 4.02 -31.50
C GLY A 20 -28.44 3.44 -30.08
N LEU A 21 -28.63 2.14 -29.96
CA LEU A 21 -28.33 1.40 -28.73
C LEU A 21 -26.81 1.45 -28.49
N PHE A 22 -26.36 2.44 -27.76
CA PHE A 22 -25.03 2.38 -27.13
C PHE A 22 -25.10 1.28 -26.04
N THR A 23 -24.71 0.08 -26.38
CA THR A 23 -24.39 -0.94 -25.37
C THR A 23 -23.15 -0.48 -24.64
N ILE A 24 -23.33 0.15 -23.48
CA ILE A 24 -22.25 0.34 -22.50
C ILE A 24 -21.93 -1.08 -22.04
N SER A 25 -20.87 -1.67 -22.60
CA SER A 25 -20.33 -2.92 -22.08
C SER A 25 -19.84 -2.61 -20.66
N ALA A 26 -20.58 -3.02 -19.65
CA ALA A 26 -20.11 -2.97 -18.29
C ALA A 26 -18.86 -3.86 -18.23
N ALA A 27 -17.69 -3.25 -18.03
CA ALA A 27 -16.46 -4.02 -17.82
C ALA A 27 -16.71 -5.03 -16.68
N ALA A 28 -16.45 -6.30 -16.93
CA ALA A 28 -16.59 -7.32 -15.91
C ALA A 28 -15.77 -6.93 -14.68
N GLN A 29 -16.36 -7.04 -13.48
CA GLN A 29 -15.66 -6.72 -12.25
C GLN A 29 -14.62 -7.81 -11.97
N VAL A 30 -13.33 -7.41 -11.86
CA VAL A 30 -12.24 -8.32 -11.52
C VAL A 30 -11.88 -8.21 -10.03
N ASN A 31 -11.49 -9.31 -9.40
CA ASN A 31 -10.96 -9.29 -8.05
C ASN A 31 -9.47 -8.93 -8.07
N PRO A 32 -8.92 -8.33 -7.00
CA PRO A 32 -7.49 -8.07 -6.91
C PRO A 32 -6.69 -9.37 -7.03
N VAL A 33 -5.64 -9.37 -7.84
CA VAL A 33 -4.75 -10.54 -7.99
C VAL A 33 -3.84 -10.75 -6.78
N ALA A 34 -3.55 -9.67 -6.06
CA ALA A 34 -2.72 -9.74 -4.86
C ALA A 34 -3.08 -8.63 -3.86
N ASP A 35 -2.88 -8.91 -2.57
CA ASP A 35 -2.81 -7.93 -1.49
C ASP A 35 -1.33 -7.62 -1.21
N HIS A 36 -0.92 -6.39 -1.44
CA HIS A 36 0.49 -6.00 -1.36
C HIS A 36 0.89 -5.45 0.01
N HIS A 37 0.01 -5.50 1.04
CA HIS A 37 0.29 -4.96 2.36
C HIS A 37 -0.56 -5.66 3.41
N ALA A 38 -0.03 -6.76 3.99
CA ALA A 38 -0.71 -7.51 5.03
C ALA A 38 0.27 -7.86 6.16
N HIS A 39 -0.04 -7.45 7.39
CA HIS A 39 0.83 -7.61 8.54
C HIS A 39 0.62 -8.96 9.23
N LEU A 40 1.73 -9.62 9.58
CA LEU A 40 1.74 -10.76 10.49
C LEU A 40 2.41 -10.37 11.82
N LEU A 41 1.82 -10.84 12.92
CA LEU A 41 2.34 -10.63 14.27
C LEU A 41 2.25 -11.92 15.06
N SER A 42 3.39 -12.41 15.57
CA SER A 42 3.43 -13.63 16.37
C SER A 42 2.74 -13.45 17.73
N PRO A 43 2.24 -14.54 18.37
CA PRO A 43 1.74 -14.48 19.75
C PRO A 43 2.78 -13.92 20.74
N GLN A 44 4.06 -14.24 20.56
CA GLN A 44 5.15 -13.70 21.38
C GLN A 44 5.35 -12.20 21.13
N GLY A 45 5.39 -11.77 19.85
CA GLY A 45 5.47 -10.37 19.49
C GLY A 45 4.30 -9.57 20.08
N ALA A 46 3.08 -10.07 19.91
CA ALA A 46 1.86 -9.48 20.47
C ALA A 46 1.96 -9.31 22.01
N HIS A 47 2.40 -10.34 22.72
CA HIS A 47 2.62 -10.28 24.16
C HIS A 47 3.64 -9.18 24.57
N LEU A 48 4.75 -9.08 23.82
CA LEU A 48 5.77 -8.06 24.09
C LEU A 48 5.26 -6.64 23.82
N LEU A 49 4.45 -6.44 22.76
CA LEU A 49 3.85 -5.15 22.44
C LEU A 49 2.84 -4.73 23.52
N SER A 50 1.94 -5.62 23.94
CA SER A 50 0.97 -5.37 25.01
C SER A 50 1.68 -5.06 26.34
N ALA A 51 2.73 -5.83 26.69
CA ALA A 51 3.56 -5.56 27.86
C ALA A 51 4.31 -4.22 27.78
N GLY A 52 4.63 -3.76 26.56
CA GLY A 52 5.22 -2.44 26.28
C GLY A 52 4.22 -1.28 26.27
N GLY A 53 2.93 -1.55 26.50
CA GLY A 53 1.87 -0.54 26.57
C GLY A 53 1.23 -0.20 25.22
N VAL A 54 1.46 -1.02 24.18
CA VAL A 54 0.73 -0.90 22.90
C VAL A 54 -0.71 -1.37 23.14
N PRO A 55 -1.74 -0.63 22.67
CA PRO A 55 -3.13 -1.03 22.81
C PRO A 55 -3.42 -2.44 22.26
N ASP A 56 -4.38 -3.15 22.87
CA ASP A 56 -4.72 -4.54 22.49
C ASP A 56 -5.18 -4.65 21.04
N GLU A 57 -5.81 -3.64 20.49
CA GLU A 57 -6.21 -3.58 19.07
C GLU A 57 -5.03 -3.62 18.12
N ASP A 58 -3.88 -3.00 18.49
CA ASP A 58 -2.66 -2.92 17.68
C ASP A 58 -1.64 -4.01 18.04
N SER A 59 -1.87 -4.77 19.13
CA SER A 59 -1.01 -5.84 19.62
C SER A 59 -1.66 -7.22 19.53
N ARG A 60 -2.73 -7.39 18.74
CA ARG A 60 -3.37 -8.69 18.52
C ARG A 60 -2.57 -9.56 17.57
N PRO A 61 -2.32 -10.85 17.90
CA PRO A 61 -1.66 -11.78 16.99
C PRO A 61 -2.42 -11.90 15.67
N SER A 62 -1.68 -12.08 14.56
CA SER A 62 -2.25 -12.27 13.23
C SER A 62 -1.40 -13.27 12.45
N SER A 63 -1.99 -14.42 12.08
CA SER A 63 -1.31 -15.56 11.48
C SER A 63 -1.48 -15.62 9.96
N ALA A 64 -0.59 -16.36 9.30
CA ALA A 64 -0.75 -16.66 7.86
C ALA A 64 -2.06 -17.39 7.56
N HIS A 65 -2.52 -18.28 8.45
CA HIS A 65 -3.77 -19.00 8.24
C HIS A 65 -4.98 -18.05 8.20
N GLU A 66 -5.07 -17.10 9.13
CA GLU A 66 -6.15 -16.11 9.15
C GLU A 66 -6.10 -15.21 7.91
N LEU A 67 -4.89 -14.79 7.49
CA LEU A 67 -4.71 -14.05 6.24
C LEU A 67 -5.20 -14.85 5.02
N ILE A 68 -4.83 -16.13 4.90
CA ILE A 68 -5.28 -16.99 3.79
C ILE A 68 -6.81 -17.10 3.75
N LEU A 69 -7.47 -17.29 4.90
CA LEU A 69 -8.93 -17.30 4.96
C LEU A 69 -9.56 -15.98 4.47
N ALA A 70 -8.95 -14.85 4.82
CA ALA A 70 -9.41 -13.55 4.36
C ALA A 70 -9.21 -13.36 2.84
N LEU A 71 -8.06 -13.81 2.31
CA LEU A 71 -7.76 -13.78 0.88
C LEU A 71 -8.72 -14.67 0.08
N ASP A 72 -8.98 -15.89 0.55
CA ASP A 72 -9.89 -16.85 -0.10
C ASP A 72 -11.32 -16.31 -0.17
N LYS A 73 -11.79 -15.72 0.91
CA LYS A 73 -13.11 -15.05 0.96
C LYS A 73 -13.22 -13.92 -0.05
N ALA A 74 -12.13 -13.19 -0.29
CA ALA A 74 -12.07 -12.07 -1.23
C ALA A 74 -11.73 -12.49 -2.67
N HIS A 75 -11.43 -13.78 -2.90
CA HIS A 75 -10.87 -14.32 -4.16
C HIS A 75 -9.57 -13.65 -4.57
N VAL A 76 -8.71 -13.30 -3.59
CA VAL A 76 -7.36 -12.76 -3.81
C VAL A 76 -6.36 -13.91 -3.80
N GLN A 77 -5.49 -13.97 -4.82
CA GLN A 77 -4.64 -15.15 -5.03
C GLN A 77 -3.44 -15.21 -4.09
N ARG A 78 -2.86 -14.07 -3.70
CA ARG A 78 -1.59 -14.00 -2.94
C ARG A 78 -1.49 -12.71 -2.15
N ALA A 79 -0.53 -12.67 -1.20
CA ALA A 79 -0.25 -11.46 -0.46
C ALA A 79 1.24 -11.28 -0.14
N ALA A 80 1.65 -10.02 0.05
CA ALA A 80 2.87 -9.66 0.73
C ALA A 80 2.63 -9.75 2.25
N ALA A 81 3.29 -10.71 2.90
CA ALA A 81 3.20 -10.98 4.33
C ALA A 81 4.31 -10.23 5.07
N LEU A 82 3.98 -9.15 5.75
CA LEU A 82 4.91 -8.23 6.36
C LEU A 82 5.12 -8.56 7.84
N SER A 83 6.36 -8.73 8.25
CA SER A 83 6.72 -8.87 9.65
C SER A 83 6.42 -7.58 10.42
N SER A 84 5.81 -7.71 11.60
CA SER A 84 5.60 -6.59 12.53
C SER A 84 6.79 -6.33 13.47
N ALA A 85 7.97 -6.91 13.19
CA ALA A 85 9.17 -6.75 14.02
C ALA A 85 9.63 -5.29 14.20
N TYR A 86 9.26 -4.38 13.27
CA TYR A 86 9.54 -2.95 13.42
C TYR A 86 8.91 -2.35 14.66
N PHE A 87 7.77 -2.87 15.14
CA PHE A 87 7.16 -2.45 16.41
C PHE A 87 8.05 -2.77 17.61
N LEU A 88 8.67 -3.97 17.61
CA LEU A 88 9.57 -4.36 18.71
C LEU A 88 10.83 -3.48 18.77
N GLY A 89 11.25 -2.94 17.63
CA GLY A 89 12.34 -1.97 17.50
C GLY A 89 11.90 -0.51 17.61
N ALA A 90 10.61 -0.22 17.91
CA ALA A 90 10.11 1.14 18.01
C ALA A 90 10.72 1.89 19.23
N LEU A 91 11.01 3.18 19.03
CA LEU A 91 11.57 4.00 20.13
C LEU A 91 10.56 4.33 21.23
N SER A 92 9.29 3.95 21.04
CA SER A 92 8.22 4.19 22.01
C SER A 92 8.06 3.10 23.07
N ILE A 93 8.65 1.91 22.82
CA ILE A 93 8.56 0.76 23.74
C ILE A 93 9.97 0.28 24.09
N HIS A 94 10.06 -0.45 25.21
CA HIS A 94 11.29 -1.09 25.62
C HIS A 94 11.12 -2.61 25.59
N VAL A 95 11.89 -3.28 24.78
CA VAL A 95 11.91 -4.74 24.67
C VAL A 95 13.27 -5.27 25.12
N ALA A 96 13.29 -6.15 26.12
CA ALA A 96 14.52 -6.80 26.55
C ALA A 96 15.08 -7.67 25.41
N ASN A 97 16.39 -7.59 25.18
CA ASN A 97 17.07 -8.30 24.06
C ASN A 97 16.47 -7.97 22.70
N GLU A 98 16.08 -6.73 22.49
CA GLU A 98 15.36 -6.21 21.32
C GLU A 98 15.84 -6.81 19.98
N ALA A 99 17.14 -6.84 19.72
CA ALA A 99 17.67 -7.37 18.46
C ALA A 99 17.29 -8.86 18.26
N ALA A 100 17.36 -9.67 19.33
CA ALA A 100 17.00 -11.09 19.26
C ALA A 100 15.49 -11.28 19.08
N GLU A 101 14.65 -10.44 19.68
CA GLU A 101 13.20 -10.49 19.51
C GLU A 101 12.80 -10.06 18.07
N VAL A 102 13.45 -9.04 17.51
CA VAL A 102 13.27 -8.64 16.10
C VAL A 102 13.65 -9.78 15.16
N ASP A 103 14.78 -10.45 15.38
CA ASP A 103 15.18 -11.60 14.57
C ASP A 103 14.20 -12.77 14.69
N ARG A 104 13.68 -13.03 15.90
CA ARG A 104 12.69 -14.08 16.16
C ARG A 104 11.37 -13.81 15.44
N GLU A 105 10.87 -12.58 15.48
CA GLU A 105 9.64 -12.18 14.81
C GLU A 105 9.77 -12.27 13.28
N ASN A 106 10.92 -11.87 12.74
CA ASN A 106 11.23 -12.03 11.31
C ASN A 106 11.30 -13.51 10.91
N ALA A 107 11.94 -14.36 11.70
CA ALA A 107 12.02 -15.80 11.46
C ALA A 107 10.64 -16.46 11.56
N TRP A 108 9.80 -16.04 12.50
CA TRP A 108 8.43 -16.53 12.62
C TRP A 108 7.61 -16.15 11.37
N THR A 109 7.69 -14.91 10.90
CA THR A 109 7.02 -14.48 9.66
C THR A 109 7.46 -15.29 8.45
N ALA A 110 8.78 -15.60 8.34
CA ALA A 110 9.30 -16.48 7.30
C ALA A 110 8.67 -17.87 7.36
N ALA A 111 8.61 -18.47 8.56
CA ALA A 111 8.00 -19.75 8.79
C ALA A 111 6.50 -19.77 8.46
N GLN A 112 5.76 -18.72 8.81
CA GLN A 112 4.36 -18.56 8.46
C GLN A 112 4.14 -18.51 6.93
N ALA A 113 4.95 -17.72 6.22
CA ALA A 113 4.85 -17.62 4.76
C ALA A 113 5.23 -18.93 4.07
N ALA A 114 6.18 -19.69 4.63
CA ALA A 114 6.60 -21.00 4.11
C ALA A 114 5.50 -22.07 4.16
N LEU A 115 4.46 -21.89 5.00
CA LEU A 115 3.28 -22.76 4.99
C LEU A 115 2.43 -22.59 3.72
N TYR A 116 2.58 -21.46 3.02
CA TYR A 116 1.81 -21.11 1.83
C TYR A 116 2.72 -20.53 0.73
N PRO A 117 3.70 -21.29 0.22
CA PRO A 117 4.82 -20.76 -0.60
C PRO A 117 4.40 -20.16 -1.95
N HIS A 118 3.20 -20.51 -2.46
CA HIS A 118 2.66 -19.97 -3.70
C HIS A 118 1.67 -18.82 -3.46
N ARG A 119 1.34 -18.55 -2.20
CA ARG A 119 0.34 -17.58 -1.79
C ARG A 119 0.95 -16.38 -1.06
N LEU A 120 2.00 -16.59 -0.26
CA LEU A 120 2.59 -15.56 0.59
C LEU A 120 4.04 -15.27 0.21
N PHE A 121 4.36 -13.98 0.10
CA PHE A 121 5.71 -13.46 -0.08
C PHE A 121 6.13 -12.72 1.19
N ALA A 122 7.12 -13.24 1.90
CA ALA A 122 7.53 -12.69 3.19
C ALA A 122 8.39 -11.44 3.05
N PHE A 123 8.08 -10.45 3.90
CA PHE A 123 8.91 -9.28 4.16
C PHE A 123 9.38 -9.32 5.62
N CYS A 124 10.70 -9.28 5.84
CA CYS A 124 11.25 -8.92 7.15
C CYS A 124 10.96 -7.47 7.50
N SER A 125 11.13 -7.10 8.77
CA SER A 125 11.13 -5.70 9.13
C SER A 125 12.20 -5.34 10.17
N VAL A 126 12.68 -4.11 10.09
CA VAL A 126 13.66 -3.56 11.04
C VAL A 126 13.42 -2.07 11.25
N ASN A 127 13.86 -1.55 12.38
CA ASN A 127 14.00 -0.10 12.56
C ASN A 127 15.35 0.33 11.93
N PRO A 128 15.36 1.20 10.89
CA PRO A 128 16.58 1.60 10.18
C PRO A 128 17.59 2.37 11.05
N LEU A 129 17.15 2.90 12.20
CA LEU A 129 18.00 3.69 13.11
C LEU A 129 18.74 2.83 14.15
N LYS A 130 18.47 1.53 14.18
CA LYS A 130 19.10 0.64 15.18
C LYS A 130 20.43 0.08 14.68
N PRO A 131 21.43 -0.06 15.56
CA PRO A 131 22.76 -0.51 15.18
C PRO A 131 22.77 -1.94 14.62
N TYR A 132 21.80 -2.76 14.97
CA TYR A 132 21.66 -4.13 14.46
C TYR A 132 20.96 -4.23 13.08
N ALA A 133 20.43 -3.13 12.52
CA ALA A 133 19.62 -3.18 11.30
C ALA A 133 20.30 -3.91 10.14
N ALA A 134 21.57 -3.61 9.89
CA ALA A 134 22.34 -4.27 8.82
C ALA A 134 22.54 -5.77 9.07
N ALA A 135 22.72 -6.20 10.31
CA ALA A 135 22.85 -7.62 10.67
C ALA A 135 21.52 -8.35 10.50
N ALA A 136 20.41 -7.76 10.96
CA ALA A 136 19.08 -8.32 10.81
C ALA A 136 18.69 -8.47 9.33
N ILE A 137 19.00 -7.50 8.45
CA ILE A 137 18.77 -7.61 6.99
C ILE A 137 19.53 -8.80 6.40
N ARG A 138 20.80 -8.99 6.75
CA ARG A 138 21.58 -10.15 6.29
C ARG A 138 21.01 -11.46 6.81
N HIS A 139 20.55 -11.49 8.07
CA HIS A 139 19.88 -12.67 8.63
C HIS A 139 18.59 -13.00 7.86
N CYS A 140 17.76 -12.01 7.56
CA CYS A 140 16.59 -12.18 6.72
C CYS A 140 16.91 -12.77 5.34
N ALA A 141 17.94 -12.26 4.68
CA ALA A 141 18.38 -12.80 3.39
C ALA A 141 18.84 -14.27 3.51
N ALA A 142 19.52 -14.62 4.60
CA ALA A 142 19.94 -16.01 4.89
C ALA A 142 18.74 -16.94 5.16
N LEU A 143 17.63 -16.41 5.67
CA LEU A 143 16.34 -17.13 5.80
C LEU A 143 15.58 -17.28 4.48
N GLY A 144 16.12 -16.74 3.36
CA GLY A 144 15.46 -16.77 2.06
C GLY A 144 14.37 -15.71 1.89
N ILE A 145 14.29 -14.71 2.78
CA ILE A 145 13.35 -13.61 2.66
C ILE A 145 13.92 -12.55 1.69
N HIS A 146 13.12 -12.13 0.73
CA HIS A 146 13.50 -11.16 -0.30
C HIS A 146 12.68 -9.87 -0.27
N GLY A 147 12.06 -9.57 0.86
CA GLY A 147 11.34 -8.32 1.11
C GLY A 147 11.77 -7.70 2.44
N LEU A 148 11.82 -6.38 2.50
CA LEU A 148 12.12 -5.57 3.69
C LEU A 148 11.04 -4.53 3.90
N LYS A 149 10.33 -4.60 5.03
CA LYS A 149 9.39 -3.58 5.51
C LYS A 149 10.10 -2.58 6.41
N LEU A 150 9.88 -1.30 6.15
CA LEU A 150 10.35 -0.18 6.97
C LEU A 150 9.15 0.67 7.41
N HIS A 151 9.17 1.17 8.65
CA HIS A 151 8.12 2.02 9.18
C HIS A 151 8.73 3.25 9.87
N LEU A 152 8.77 4.38 9.15
CA LEU A 152 9.51 5.56 9.61
C LEU A 152 8.85 6.26 10.80
N ALA A 153 7.51 6.26 10.91
CA ALA A 153 6.84 6.86 12.07
C ALA A 153 7.19 6.12 13.37
N ASN A 154 7.10 4.79 13.39
CA ASN A 154 7.47 3.97 14.57
C ASN A 154 8.94 4.06 14.91
N SER A 155 9.80 4.32 13.90
CA SER A 155 11.24 4.58 14.11
C SER A 155 11.51 5.98 14.66
N ARG A 156 10.51 6.85 14.77
CA ARG A 156 10.67 8.29 15.07
C ARG A 156 11.71 8.94 14.15
N PHE A 157 11.64 8.57 12.87
CA PHE A 157 12.56 9.07 11.86
C PHE A 157 12.37 10.56 11.64
N ASP A 158 13.47 11.29 11.63
CA ASP A 158 13.49 12.73 11.40
C ASP A 158 14.28 13.05 10.12
N PHE A 159 13.58 13.61 9.11
CA PHE A 159 14.19 14.04 7.85
C PHE A 159 15.04 15.32 8.00
N ASP A 160 14.97 16.03 9.12
CA ASP A 160 15.85 17.15 9.42
C ASP A 160 17.17 16.67 10.09
N ASN A 161 17.26 15.38 10.46
CA ASN A 161 18.48 14.78 11.02
C ASN A 161 19.31 14.07 9.94
N PRO A 162 20.50 14.61 9.56
CA PRO A 162 21.36 13.97 8.56
C PRO A 162 21.85 12.57 8.95
N GLY A 163 21.91 12.25 10.24
CA GLY A 163 22.25 10.91 10.75
C GLY A 163 21.17 9.88 10.39
N ASN A 164 19.89 10.27 10.56
CA ASN A 164 18.77 9.40 10.19
C ASN A 164 18.74 9.16 8.67
N ILE A 165 18.98 10.20 7.86
CA ILE A 165 19.01 10.09 6.41
C ILE A 165 20.10 9.11 5.96
N ARG A 166 21.32 9.24 6.53
CA ARG A 166 22.42 8.31 6.23
C ARG A 166 22.11 6.88 6.65
N ALA A 167 21.47 6.68 7.80
CA ALA A 167 21.07 5.35 8.27
C ALA A 167 20.06 4.70 7.31
N LEU A 168 19.04 5.44 6.88
CA LEU A 168 18.05 4.95 5.93
C LEU A 168 18.68 4.66 4.55
N ALA A 169 19.56 5.55 4.07
CA ALA A 169 20.31 5.34 2.83
C ALA A 169 21.17 4.07 2.87
N ALA A 170 21.83 3.81 4.01
CA ALA A 170 22.60 2.58 4.22
C ALA A 170 21.72 1.32 4.22
N VAL A 171 20.52 1.38 4.82
CA VAL A 171 19.54 0.28 4.80
C VAL A 171 19.04 0.03 3.38
N PHE A 172 18.74 1.06 2.59
CA PHE A 172 18.37 0.92 1.18
C PHE A 172 19.48 0.27 0.35
N HIS A 173 20.73 0.75 0.54
CA HIS A 173 21.90 0.16 -0.11
C HIS A 173 22.07 -1.32 0.25
N GLN A 174 21.96 -1.66 1.53
CA GLN A 174 22.05 -3.05 2.01
C GLN A 174 20.95 -3.94 1.43
N ALA A 175 19.70 -3.46 1.38
CA ALA A 175 18.57 -4.19 0.77
C ALA A 175 18.82 -4.41 -0.73
N ASN A 176 19.34 -3.41 -1.45
CA ASN A 176 19.71 -3.54 -2.86
C ASN A 176 20.79 -4.61 -3.08
N GLN A 177 21.82 -4.63 -2.25
CA GLN A 177 22.89 -5.66 -2.30
C GLN A 177 22.37 -7.08 -2.03
N GLN A 178 21.32 -7.22 -1.22
CA GLN A 178 20.68 -8.50 -0.90
C GLN A 178 19.50 -8.83 -1.85
N HIS A 179 19.29 -8.03 -2.90
CA HIS A 179 18.18 -8.18 -3.85
C HIS A 179 16.80 -8.26 -3.17
N MET A 180 16.62 -7.51 -2.09
CA MET A 180 15.37 -7.44 -1.33
C MET A 180 14.51 -6.29 -1.84
N ALA A 181 13.26 -6.57 -2.18
CA ALA A 181 12.27 -5.53 -2.41
C ALA A 181 12.05 -4.72 -1.12
N ILE A 182 11.77 -3.43 -1.24
CA ILE A 182 11.54 -2.55 -0.08
C ILE A 182 10.10 -2.10 -0.08
N LEU A 183 9.37 -2.30 1.03
CA LEU A 183 8.09 -1.69 1.30
C LEU A 183 8.26 -0.70 2.46
N ILE A 184 7.99 0.57 2.21
CA ILE A 184 8.24 1.63 3.19
C ILE A 184 6.99 2.45 3.52
N HIS A 185 6.64 2.50 4.82
CA HIS A 185 5.77 3.52 5.37
C HIS A 185 6.61 4.78 5.56
N LEU A 186 6.52 5.68 4.57
CA LEU A 186 7.47 6.79 4.40
C LEU A 186 7.16 7.98 5.33
N ARG A 187 5.87 8.27 5.58
CA ARG A 187 5.47 9.37 6.45
C ARG A 187 5.94 9.15 7.87
N SER A 188 6.75 10.06 8.39
CA SER A 188 7.42 9.91 9.68
C SER A 188 6.78 10.71 10.81
N GLY A 189 5.82 11.60 10.51
CA GLY A 189 5.18 12.42 11.54
C GLY A 189 4.10 13.35 11.01
N VAL A 190 3.53 14.15 11.93
CA VAL A 190 2.42 15.08 11.62
C VAL A 190 2.86 16.23 10.69
N ARG A 191 4.11 16.70 10.82
CA ARG A 191 4.72 17.69 9.91
C ARG A 191 5.21 16.98 8.65
N TRP A 192 4.29 16.72 7.72
CA TRP A 192 4.58 16.02 6.48
C TRP A 192 4.34 16.95 5.28
N SER A 193 5.25 16.97 4.30
CA SER A 193 5.24 17.95 3.20
C SER A 193 6.11 17.49 2.03
N ALA A 194 6.28 18.36 1.04
CA ALA A 194 7.17 18.15 -0.11
C ALA A 194 8.67 18.07 0.28
N GLN A 195 9.10 18.70 1.39
CA GLN A 195 10.52 18.74 1.77
C GLN A 195 11.08 17.36 2.12
N PRO A 196 10.50 16.56 3.03
CA PRO A 196 10.92 15.17 3.28
C PRO A 196 10.97 14.32 2.01
N ILE A 197 9.99 14.50 1.12
CA ILE A 197 9.94 13.80 -0.17
C ILE A 197 11.13 14.15 -1.04
N GLY A 198 11.49 15.43 -1.13
CA GLY A 198 12.67 15.87 -1.87
C GLY A 198 13.97 15.31 -1.31
N ILE A 199 14.09 15.17 0.01
CA ILE A 199 15.24 14.53 0.67
C ILE A 199 15.28 13.04 0.32
N PHE A 200 14.17 12.32 0.52
CA PHE A 200 14.04 10.90 0.18
C PHE A 200 14.42 10.63 -1.29
N PHE A 201 13.85 11.40 -2.21
CA PHE A 201 14.09 11.27 -3.65
C PHE A 201 15.56 11.43 -4.02
N ARG A 202 16.24 12.43 -3.45
CA ARG A 202 17.64 12.75 -3.83
C ARG A 202 18.69 11.92 -3.09
N GLN A 203 18.43 11.52 -1.83
CA GLN A 203 19.50 10.97 -0.97
C GLN A 203 19.28 9.48 -0.62
N VAL A 204 18.04 9.00 -0.61
CA VAL A 204 17.70 7.64 -0.20
C VAL A 204 17.33 6.76 -1.39
N LEU A 205 16.36 7.18 -2.19
CA LEU A 205 15.85 6.40 -3.31
C LEU A 205 16.94 5.89 -4.27
N PRO A 206 17.97 6.68 -4.64
CA PRO A 206 19.04 6.23 -5.54
C PRO A 206 19.96 5.14 -4.96
N GLN A 207 19.85 4.82 -3.67
CA GLN A 207 20.65 3.78 -3.01
C GLN A 207 20.16 2.35 -3.30
N ALA A 208 18.93 2.23 -3.83
CA ALA A 208 18.34 0.93 -4.18
C ALA A 208 17.80 0.91 -5.63
N PRO A 209 18.67 1.08 -6.65
CA PRO A 209 18.24 1.24 -8.04
C PRO A 209 17.73 -0.05 -8.69
N ASP A 210 18.05 -1.23 -8.15
CA ASP A 210 17.85 -2.52 -8.83
C ASP A 210 16.69 -3.33 -8.26
N VAL A 211 16.10 -2.90 -7.13
CA VAL A 211 15.01 -3.61 -6.47
C VAL A 211 13.70 -2.86 -6.57
N THR A 212 12.59 -3.57 -6.46
CA THR A 212 11.26 -2.96 -6.35
C THR A 212 11.15 -2.18 -5.05
N ILE A 213 10.71 -0.93 -5.13
CA ILE A 213 10.40 -0.09 -3.97
C ILE A 213 8.91 0.21 -3.99
N GLN A 214 8.20 -0.17 -2.93
CA GLN A 214 6.80 0.11 -2.74
C GLN A 214 6.62 1.14 -1.63
N ILE A 215 5.99 2.27 -1.94
CA ILE A 215 5.62 3.28 -0.96
C ILE A 215 4.20 3.01 -0.48
N ALA A 216 4.06 2.79 0.81
CA ALA A 216 2.80 2.51 1.47
C ALA A 216 1.88 3.76 1.50
N HIS A 217 0.55 3.51 1.46
CA HIS A 217 -0.50 4.52 1.66
C HIS A 217 -0.32 5.76 0.77
N LEU A 218 0.25 5.58 -0.44
CA LEU A 218 0.53 6.69 -1.37
C LEU A 218 1.29 7.87 -0.70
N THR A 219 2.33 7.58 0.08
CA THR A 219 3.12 8.50 0.94
C THR A 219 2.46 8.94 2.26
N GLY A 220 1.24 8.52 2.55
CA GLY A 220 0.51 8.83 3.78
C GLY A 220 0.77 7.87 4.94
N TRP A 221 -0.15 7.83 5.87
CA TRP A 221 -0.18 6.90 7.01
C TRP A 221 -1.56 6.28 7.25
N GLY A 222 -2.45 6.34 6.27
CA GLY A 222 -3.86 6.00 6.33
C GLY A 222 -4.73 7.25 6.15
N GLY A 223 -5.87 7.10 5.46
CA GLY A 223 -6.63 8.21 4.93
C GLY A 223 -5.88 8.97 3.82
N TYR A 224 -6.53 9.97 3.26
CA TYR A 224 -5.90 10.84 2.27
C TYR A 224 -6.14 12.29 2.67
N ASP A 225 -5.20 12.84 3.42
CA ASP A 225 -5.23 14.21 3.92
C ASP A 225 -4.43 15.18 3.02
N ARG A 226 -4.49 16.48 3.34
CA ARG A 226 -3.76 17.53 2.59
C ARG A 226 -2.25 17.32 2.57
N ALA A 227 -1.68 16.75 3.64
CA ALA A 227 -0.25 16.50 3.74
C ALA A 227 0.16 15.33 2.85
N THR A 228 -0.66 14.28 2.78
CA THR A 228 -0.48 13.16 1.85
C THR A 228 -0.62 13.64 0.40
N ASP A 229 -1.62 14.46 0.08
CA ASP A 229 -1.79 15.04 -1.26
C ASP A 229 -0.58 15.87 -1.70
N ALA A 230 -0.08 16.74 -0.83
CA ALA A 230 1.09 17.57 -1.11
C ALA A 230 2.35 16.73 -1.34
N SER A 231 2.58 15.71 -0.52
CA SER A 231 3.74 14.83 -0.63
C SER A 231 3.67 13.92 -1.87
N ALA A 232 2.51 13.34 -2.16
CA ALA A 232 2.29 12.55 -3.37
C ALA A 232 2.47 13.39 -4.64
N SER A 233 1.90 14.60 -4.66
CA SER A 233 2.06 15.55 -5.77
C SER A 233 3.52 15.90 -6.00
N ALA A 234 4.27 16.22 -4.92
CA ALA A 234 5.70 16.54 -5.02
C ALA A 234 6.52 15.36 -5.55
N LEU A 235 6.23 14.14 -5.13
CA LEU A 235 6.92 12.95 -5.64
C LEU A 235 6.60 12.71 -7.12
N ALA A 236 5.35 12.90 -7.53
CA ALA A 236 4.96 12.78 -8.93
C ALA A 236 5.67 13.82 -9.81
N ASP A 237 5.83 15.07 -9.34
CA ASP A 237 6.59 16.12 -10.05
C ASP A 237 8.06 15.74 -10.19
N LEU A 238 8.69 15.25 -9.12
CA LEU A 238 10.09 14.81 -9.12
C LEU A 238 10.31 13.64 -10.07
N CYS A 239 9.42 12.64 -10.08
CA CYS A 239 9.50 11.51 -10.99
C CYS A 239 9.27 11.92 -12.46
N ALA A 240 8.39 12.87 -12.71
CA ALA A 240 8.18 13.42 -14.06
C ALA A 240 9.41 14.18 -14.58
N ALA A 241 10.04 14.99 -13.71
CA ALA A 241 11.24 15.74 -14.04
C ALA A 241 12.50 14.87 -14.18
N ASN A 242 12.61 13.78 -13.40
CA ASN A 242 13.71 12.82 -13.47
C ASN A 242 13.20 11.39 -13.26
N PRO A 243 12.83 10.67 -14.33
CA PRO A 243 12.20 9.35 -14.24
C PRO A 243 13.13 8.23 -13.75
N ALA A 244 14.44 8.37 -13.91
CA ALA A 244 15.39 7.29 -13.66
C ALA A 244 15.33 6.73 -12.23
N PRO A 245 15.31 7.53 -11.14
CA PRO A 245 15.16 7.01 -9.79
C PRO A 245 13.81 6.31 -9.53
N CYS A 246 12.78 6.66 -10.29
CA CYS A 246 11.41 6.17 -10.09
C CYS A 246 11.07 4.92 -10.92
N ARG A 247 12.04 4.36 -11.68
CA ARG A 247 11.74 3.26 -12.62
C ARG A 247 11.15 2.01 -11.94
N ASN A 248 11.60 1.71 -10.71
CA ASN A 248 11.18 0.54 -9.93
C ASN A 248 10.26 0.93 -8.75
N LEU A 249 9.69 2.15 -8.80
CA LEU A 249 8.84 2.67 -7.74
C LEU A 249 7.38 2.29 -8.00
N TYR A 250 6.74 1.73 -6.98
CA TYR A 250 5.34 1.34 -6.91
C TYR A 250 4.69 1.98 -5.70
N PHE A 251 3.36 2.05 -5.69
CA PHE A 251 2.59 2.67 -4.61
C PHE A 251 1.44 1.77 -4.23
N ASP A 252 1.25 1.51 -2.95
CA ASP A 252 0.02 0.87 -2.53
C ASP A 252 -1.03 1.88 -2.07
N ILE A 253 -2.26 1.44 -2.14
CA ILE A 253 -3.43 2.20 -1.73
C ILE A 253 -4.08 1.61 -0.46
N ALA A 254 -3.27 0.92 0.38
CA ALA A 254 -3.73 0.47 1.68
C ALA A 254 -4.29 1.64 2.50
N MET A 255 -5.45 1.46 3.08
CA MET A 255 -6.09 2.41 3.99
C MET A 255 -6.23 3.86 3.48
N VAL A 256 -6.05 4.14 2.17
CA VAL A 256 -6.30 5.50 1.62
C VAL A 256 -7.78 5.88 1.70
N ILE A 257 -8.66 4.89 1.80
CA ILE A 257 -10.08 5.02 2.14
C ILE A 257 -10.26 4.36 3.50
N LEU A 258 -10.68 5.15 4.49
CA LEU A 258 -10.82 4.66 5.86
C LEU A 258 -12.10 3.83 6.04
N PRO A 259 -12.05 2.74 6.83
CA PRO A 259 -13.24 2.02 7.23
C PRO A 259 -14.23 2.91 7.98
N PRO A 260 -15.55 2.70 7.86
CA PRO A 260 -16.56 3.47 8.59
C PRO A 260 -16.38 3.45 10.12
N SER A 261 -15.77 2.40 10.67
CA SER A 261 -15.45 2.30 12.10
C SER A 261 -14.54 3.42 12.60
N PHE A 262 -13.66 3.97 11.75
CA PHE A 262 -12.78 5.07 12.11
C PHE A 262 -13.55 6.36 12.40
N LEU A 263 -14.70 6.59 11.73
CA LEU A 263 -15.57 7.74 11.98
C LEU A 263 -16.24 7.69 13.36
N THR A 264 -16.40 6.49 13.92
CA THR A 264 -17.03 6.25 15.21
C THR A 264 -16.02 5.88 16.32
N ALA A 265 -14.74 5.88 16.00
CA ALA A 265 -13.68 5.58 16.96
C ALA A 265 -13.62 6.61 18.10
N ALA A 266 -13.06 6.21 19.23
CA ALA A 266 -12.98 7.03 20.42
C ALA A 266 -12.25 8.36 20.16
N PRO A 267 -12.71 9.49 20.71
CA PRO A 267 -11.98 10.75 20.62
C PRO A 267 -10.55 10.60 21.17
N GLY A 268 -9.57 11.08 20.39
CA GLY A 268 -8.15 10.99 20.76
C GLY A 268 -7.45 9.69 20.35
N SER A 269 -8.15 8.72 19.77
CA SER A 269 -7.51 7.56 19.13
C SER A 269 -6.88 7.94 17.79
N ASP A 270 -5.88 7.16 17.35
CA ASP A 270 -5.24 7.33 16.03
C ASP A 270 -6.27 7.17 14.90
N GLN A 271 -7.18 6.21 15.01
CA GLN A 271 -8.27 6.01 14.06
C GLN A 271 -9.15 7.25 13.91
N ARG A 272 -9.56 7.87 15.02
CA ARG A 272 -10.36 9.08 15.01
C ARG A 272 -9.58 10.26 14.43
N PHE A 273 -8.31 10.40 14.79
CA PHE A 273 -7.44 11.42 14.22
C PHE A 273 -7.37 11.34 12.69
N LEU A 274 -7.18 10.14 12.13
CA LEU A 274 -7.15 9.93 10.67
C LEU A 274 -8.49 10.31 10.02
N ALA A 275 -9.61 9.90 10.63
CA ALA A 275 -10.94 10.23 10.12
C ALA A 275 -11.21 11.75 10.12
N ASP A 276 -10.79 12.47 11.16
CA ASP A 276 -10.91 13.91 11.25
C ASP A 276 -10.06 14.63 10.20
N GLN A 277 -8.82 14.18 9.94
CA GLN A 277 -7.97 14.71 8.88
C GLN A 277 -8.59 14.54 7.48
N GLN A 278 -9.19 13.39 7.22
CA GLN A 278 -9.86 13.13 5.93
C GLN A 278 -11.12 13.98 5.77
N ARG A 279 -11.93 14.14 6.82
CA ARG A 279 -13.13 14.98 6.80
C ARG A 279 -12.81 16.44 6.44
N ASP A 280 -11.68 16.93 6.89
CA ASP A 280 -11.24 18.33 6.66
C ASP A 280 -10.69 18.53 5.23
N PHE A 281 -10.74 17.49 4.37
CA PHE A 281 -10.30 17.54 2.98
C PHE A 281 -11.37 16.97 2.02
N PRO A 282 -12.46 17.71 1.75
CA PRO A 282 -13.60 17.22 0.96
C PRO A 282 -13.25 16.84 -0.49
N ASP A 283 -12.21 17.46 -1.08
CA ASP A 283 -11.75 17.17 -2.44
C ASP A 283 -10.80 15.94 -2.51
N ALA A 284 -10.57 15.25 -1.39
CA ALA A 284 -9.65 14.11 -1.28
C ALA A 284 -9.88 13.04 -2.36
N PRO A 285 -11.10 12.58 -2.68
CA PRO A 285 -11.29 11.53 -3.69
C PRO A 285 -10.80 11.94 -5.10
N GLN A 286 -11.07 13.18 -5.51
CA GLN A 286 -10.65 13.70 -6.82
C GLN A 286 -9.15 13.94 -6.87
N ARG A 287 -8.56 14.46 -5.81
CA ARG A 287 -7.13 14.69 -5.67
C ARG A 287 -6.35 13.39 -5.65
N LEU A 288 -6.84 12.40 -4.89
CA LEU A 288 -6.29 11.04 -4.87
C LEU A 288 -6.27 10.45 -6.28
N ALA A 289 -7.42 10.43 -6.98
CA ALA A 289 -7.51 9.90 -8.33
C ALA A 289 -6.56 10.62 -9.32
N ALA A 290 -6.41 11.93 -9.20
CA ALA A 290 -5.49 12.71 -10.01
C ALA A 290 -4.03 12.27 -9.78
N ASN A 291 -3.59 12.10 -8.53
CA ASN A 291 -2.24 11.64 -8.22
C ASN A 291 -1.99 10.19 -8.64
N LEU A 292 -2.98 9.29 -8.50
CA LEU A 292 -2.87 7.91 -9.01
C LEU A 292 -2.61 7.89 -10.52
N ARG A 293 -3.33 8.71 -11.30
CA ARG A 293 -3.09 8.82 -12.75
C ARG A 293 -1.71 9.42 -13.09
N ARG A 294 -1.22 10.37 -12.30
CA ARG A 294 0.12 10.98 -12.49
C ARG A 294 1.24 9.98 -12.26
N PHE A 295 1.12 9.07 -11.29
CA PHE A 295 2.09 7.98 -11.07
C PHE A 295 2.01 6.91 -12.16
N GLY A 296 0.86 6.80 -12.83
CA GLY A 296 0.54 5.74 -13.78
C GLY A 296 -0.12 4.55 -13.08
N LEU A 297 -1.35 4.23 -13.48
CA LEU A 297 -2.16 3.22 -12.82
C LEU A 297 -1.51 1.83 -12.76
N HIS A 298 -0.63 1.50 -13.72
CA HIS A 298 0.15 0.25 -13.74
C HIS A 298 1.16 0.11 -12.59
N ARG A 299 1.40 1.17 -11.83
CA ARG A 299 2.29 1.18 -10.64
C ARG A 299 1.51 1.23 -9.34
N ILE A 300 0.19 1.31 -9.40
CA ILE A 300 -0.67 1.35 -8.21
C ILE A 300 -1.06 -0.08 -7.86
N LEU A 301 -0.89 -0.43 -6.60
CA LEU A 301 -1.07 -1.78 -6.09
C LEU A 301 -2.25 -1.83 -5.10
N PHE A 302 -3.15 -2.79 -5.29
CA PHE A 302 -4.17 -3.08 -4.28
C PHE A 302 -3.49 -3.58 -3.00
N ALA A 303 -3.93 -3.06 -1.86
CA ALA A 303 -3.41 -3.41 -0.56
C ALA A 303 -4.41 -3.03 0.54
N THR A 304 -4.42 -3.74 1.65
CA THR A 304 -5.43 -3.58 2.69
C THR A 304 -4.92 -3.04 4.01
N ASP A 305 -3.63 -3.21 4.31
CA ASP A 305 -3.07 -3.07 5.67
C ASP A 305 -3.71 -4.08 6.65
N TRP A 306 -4.02 -5.30 6.15
CA TRP A 306 -4.58 -6.35 6.99
C TRP A 306 -3.73 -6.54 8.26
N PRO A 307 -4.29 -6.67 9.46
CA PRO A 307 -5.71 -6.96 9.75
C PRO A 307 -6.64 -5.73 9.88
N ASP A 308 -6.18 -4.49 9.68
CA ASP A 308 -6.99 -3.28 9.86
C ASP A 308 -8.18 -3.24 8.89
N ALA A 309 -8.00 -3.73 7.67
CA ALA A 309 -9.09 -3.95 6.74
C ALA A 309 -9.03 -5.35 6.12
N THR A 310 -10.20 -5.94 5.86
CA THR A 310 -10.29 -7.23 5.14
C THR A 310 -10.33 -7.00 3.63
N PRO A 311 -9.68 -7.88 2.81
CA PRO A 311 -9.58 -7.66 1.36
C PRO A 311 -10.92 -7.53 0.64
N ASP A 312 -11.96 -8.28 1.05
CA ASP A 312 -13.31 -8.18 0.49
C ASP A 312 -13.96 -6.82 0.73
N LYS A 313 -13.96 -6.36 1.98
CA LYS A 313 -14.55 -5.07 2.36
C LYS A 313 -13.79 -3.90 1.77
N TYR A 314 -12.45 -3.97 1.77
CA TYR A 314 -11.62 -2.89 1.26
C TYR A 314 -11.73 -2.76 -0.27
N ARG A 315 -11.74 -3.88 -1.01
CA ARG A 315 -12.06 -3.91 -2.44
C ARG A 315 -13.37 -3.20 -2.75
N ASP A 316 -14.42 -3.50 -2.00
CA ASP A 316 -15.76 -2.93 -2.21
C ASP A 316 -15.78 -1.43 -1.86
N ALA A 317 -15.05 -1.01 -0.81
CA ALA A 317 -14.89 0.40 -0.46
C ALA A 317 -14.16 1.20 -1.56
N LEU A 318 -13.09 0.65 -2.13
CA LEU A 318 -12.37 1.27 -3.25
C LEU A 318 -13.28 1.47 -4.46
N ARG A 319 -14.07 0.45 -4.83
CA ARG A 319 -15.04 0.56 -5.92
C ARG A 319 -16.10 1.62 -5.70
N ALA A 320 -16.53 1.78 -4.46
CA ALA A 320 -17.60 2.72 -4.10
C ALA A 320 -17.12 4.17 -3.98
N GLN A 321 -15.88 4.39 -3.57
CA GLN A 321 -15.42 5.72 -3.11
C GLN A 321 -14.27 6.30 -3.92
N LEU A 322 -13.51 5.47 -4.65
CA LEU A 322 -12.40 5.96 -5.45
C LEU A 322 -12.93 6.66 -6.70
N ALA A 323 -12.53 7.92 -6.93
CA ALA A 323 -12.98 8.72 -8.09
C ALA A 323 -12.26 8.32 -9.40
N LEU A 324 -12.26 7.01 -9.67
CA LEU A 324 -11.75 6.36 -10.88
C LEU A 324 -12.90 5.63 -11.60
N SER A 325 -12.75 5.45 -12.91
CA SER A 325 -13.66 4.61 -13.67
C SER A 325 -13.52 3.12 -13.28
N PRO A 326 -14.55 2.28 -13.51
CA PRO A 326 -14.45 0.84 -13.28
C PRO A 326 -13.26 0.18 -14.00
N ALA A 327 -12.91 0.63 -15.20
CA ALA A 327 -11.77 0.12 -15.96
C ALA A 327 -10.43 0.47 -15.30
N GLU A 328 -10.28 1.70 -14.78
CA GLU A 328 -9.09 2.12 -14.04
C GLU A 328 -8.92 1.35 -12.73
N ILE A 329 -10.01 1.09 -12.01
CA ILE A 329 -10.01 0.27 -10.79
C ILE A 329 -9.63 -1.17 -11.12
N ASN A 330 -10.18 -1.76 -12.18
CA ASN A 330 -9.82 -3.09 -12.64
C ASN A 330 -8.33 -3.18 -13.00
N GLN A 331 -7.77 -2.19 -13.67
CA GLN A 331 -6.34 -2.13 -13.94
C GLN A 331 -5.51 -2.18 -12.66
N ILE A 332 -5.88 -1.43 -11.61
CA ILE A 332 -5.20 -1.47 -10.31
C ILE A 332 -5.30 -2.87 -9.69
N PHE A 333 -6.46 -3.51 -9.78
CA PHE A 333 -6.69 -4.85 -9.21
C PHE A 333 -5.94 -5.96 -9.94
N GLU A 334 -5.64 -5.78 -11.22
CA GLU A 334 -4.84 -6.71 -12.04
C GLU A 334 -3.33 -6.53 -11.85
N ASN A 335 -2.88 -5.45 -11.22
CA ASN A 335 -1.46 -5.21 -11.00
C ASN A 335 -0.89 -6.18 -9.95
N ALA A 336 0.32 -6.68 -10.25
CA ALA A 336 1.14 -7.43 -9.30
C ALA A 336 2.55 -6.84 -9.29
N ALA A 337 3.08 -6.61 -8.08
CA ALA A 337 4.44 -6.11 -7.94
C ALA A 337 5.46 -7.15 -8.44
N PRO A 338 6.59 -6.72 -9.06
CA PRO A 338 7.58 -7.62 -9.65
C PRO A 338 8.19 -8.64 -8.68
N TYR A 339 8.23 -8.36 -7.37
CA TYR A 339 8.75 -9.29 -6.37
C TYR A 339 7.97 -10.60 -6.29
N PHE A 340 6.69 -10.65 -6.68
CA PHE A 340 5.93 -11.90 -6.75
C PHE A 340 6.40 -12.84 -7.87
N ALA A 341 7.02 -12.33 -8.94
CA ALA A 341 7.60 -13.15 -9.99
C ALA A 341 8.90 -13.82 -9.53
N LEU A 342 9.68 -13.17 -8.66
CA LEU A 342 10.92 -13.73 -8.11
C LEU A 342 10.67 -14.97 -7.24
N ALA A 343 9.53 -15.05 -6.56
CA ALA A 343 9.15 -16.22 -5.78
C ALA A 343 8.80 -17.44 -6.66
N ALA A 344 8.19 -17.22 -7.82
CA ALA A 344 7.75 -18.29 -8.72
C ALA A 344 8.94 -19.06 -9.37
N THR A 345 10.02 -18.35 -9.70
CA THR A 345 11.19 -18.95 -10.36
C THR A 345 12.07 -19.80 -9.43
N ARG A 346 12.01 -19.59 -8.12
CA ARG A 346 12.82 -20.32 -7.12
C ARG A 346 12.14 -21.58 -6.59
N ASN A 347 10.82 -21.66 -6.61
CA ASN A 347 10.07 -22.87 -6.23
C ASN A 347 10.08 -23.93 -7.33
N SER A 348 10.67 -23.64 -8.50
CA SER A 348 10.82 -24.55 -9.64
C SER A 348 12.27 -25.09 -9.81
N GLN A 349 13.16 -24.77 -8.91
CA GLN A 349 14.52 -25.35 -8.79
C GLN A 349 14.66 -26.21 -7.53
#